data_d834b72fc7d08fc714c0a030bf7bb12f
#
_entry.id   d834b72fc7d08fc714c0a030bf7bb12f
#
_cell.length_a   1.000
_cell.length_b   1.000
_cell.length_c   1.000
_cell.angle_alpha   90.00
_cell.angle_beta   90.00
_cell.angle_gamma   90.00
#
_symmetry.space_group_name_H-M   'P 1'
#
loop_
_entity.id
_entity.type
_entity.pdbx_description
1 polymer ?
#
loop_
_entity_poly.entity_id
_entity_poly.type
_entity_poly.pdbx_seq_one_letter_code
_entity_poly.pdbx_strand_id
1 'polypeptide(L)'
;MIEIQTVGTVQVLTLSSGRVNAQDVELLKELTGALGELQRSGAGALVVTGAGRAFSAGVDLNRVVEGGAGYTDRLIPALSEAFEAMFCYPGPTVAAI
;
A
#
# COMPACT_ATOMS: atom_id res chain seq x y z
N MET A 1 -1.43 8.45 5.51
CA MET A 1 -1.81 7.74 4.28
C MET A 1 -2.14 6.28 4.51
N ILE A 2 -1.56 5.68 5.51
CA ILE A 2 -1.86 4.30 5.87
C ILE A 2 -2.20 4.24 7.34
N GLU A 3 -3.29 3.56 7.65
CA GLU A 3 -3.73 3.31 9.02
C GLU A 3 -3.74 1.82 9.27
N ILE A 4 -3.28 1.41 10.45
CA ILE A 4 -3.27 0.00 10.84
C ILE A 4 -4.07 -0.16 12.11
N GLN A 5 -5.00 -1.09 12.08
CA GLN A 5 -5.83 -1.44 13.23
C GLN A 5 -5.71 -2.94 13.48
N THR A 6 -5.54 -3.31 14.74
CA THR A 6 -5.50 -4.72 15.14
C THR A 6 -6.88 -5.15 15.57
N VAL A 7 -7.41 -6.20 14.97
CA VAL A 7 -8.69 -6.80 15.34
C VAL A 7 -8.42 -8.27 15.65
N GLY A 8 -8.32 -8.60 16.94
CA GLY A 8 -7.92 -9.94 17.35
C GLY A 8 -6.50 -10.25 16.86
N THR A 9 -6.36 -11.28 16.05
CA THR A 9 -5.07 -11.66 15.43
C THR A 9 -4.91 -11.12 14.01
N VAL A 10 -5.87 -10.32 13.54
CA VAL A 10 -5.88 -9.79 12.17
C VAL A 10 -5.43 -8.33 12.19
N GLN A 11 -4.53 -7.99 11.29
CA GLN A 11 -4.15 -6.61 11.03
C GLN A 11 -4.97 -6.06 9.87
N VAL A 12 -5.60 -4.92 10.07
CA VAL A 12 -6.35 -4.24 9.00
C VAL A 12 -5.55 -3.02 8.59
N LEU A 13 -5.04 -3.06 7.36
CA LEU A 13 -4.29 -1.96 6.77
C LEU A 13 -5.20 -1.19 5.83
N THR A 14 -5.44 0.07 6.16
CA THR A 14 -6.35 0.92 5.39
C THR A 14 -5.57 1.98 4.64
N LEU A 15 -5.74 2.01 3.33
CA LEU A 15 -5.20 3.07 2.48
C LEU A 15 -6.08 4.32 2.64
N SER A 16 -5.47 5.43 3.00
CA SER A 16 -6.19 6.69 3.19
C SER A 16 -5.40 7.82 2.52
N SER A 17 -5.51 7.89 1.22
CA SER A 17 -4.77 8.84 0.39
C SER A 17 -5.69 9.45 -0.66
N GLY A 18 -6.17 10.65 -0.38
CA GLY A 18 -7.10 11.35 -1.24
C GLY A 18 -8.44 10.63 -1.38
N ARG A 19 -9.18 10.96 -2.43
CA ARG A 19 -10.54 10.45 -2.61
C ARG A 19 -10.58 9.03 -3.16
N VAL A 20 -9.53 8.63 -3.88
CA VAL A 20 -9.52 7.36 -4.61
C VAL A 20 -8.32 6.48 -4.29
N ASN A 21 -7.54 6.86 -3.29
CA ASN A 21 -6.35 6.11 -2.87
C ASN A 21 -5.42 5.80 -4.04
N ALA A 22 -5.15 6.82 -4.86
CA ALA A 22 -4.25 6.68 -5.99
C ALA A 22 -2.83 6.40 -5.48
N GLN A 23 -2.12 5.52 -6.17
CA GLN A 23 -0.79 5.07 -5.76
C GLN A 23 0.26 6.02 -6.34
N ASP A 24 0.92 6.74 -5.45
CA ASP A 24 2.09 7.55 -5.75
C ASP A 24 3.31 7.00 -5.01
N VAL A 25 4.47 7.62 -5.25
CA VAL A 25 5.73 7.15 -4.64
C VAL A 25 5.64 7.17 -3.11
N GLU A 26 5.04 8.21 -2.55
CA GLU A 26 4.92 8.38 -1.10
C GLU A 26 4.06 7.27 -0.48
N LEU A 27 2.91 7.00 -1.06
CA LEU A 27 2.01 5.95 -0.58
C LEU A 27 2.67 4.57 -0.68
N LEU A 28 3.31 4.29 -1.81
CA LEU A 28 3.97 3.00 -2.03
C LEU A 28 5.12 2.77 -1.05
N LYS A 29 5.91 3.79 -0.76
CA LYS A 29 6.99 3.70 0.22
C LYS A 29 6.46 3.50 1.63
N GLU A 30 5.38 4.18 1.98
CA GLU A 30 4.75 4.01 3.29
C GLU A 30 4.18 2.59 3.42
N LEU A 31 3.56 2.07 2.36
CA LEU A 31 3.04 0.71 2.32
C LEU A 31 4.15 -0.33 2.52
N THR A 32 5.25 -0.19 1.80
CA THR A 32 6.40 -1.09 1.94
C THR A 32 6.94 -1.07 3.37
N GLY A 33 7.07 0.11 3.96
CA GLY A 33 7.52 0.25 5.35
C GLY A 33 6.57 -0.38 6.35
N ALA A 34 5.29 -0.17 6.18
CA ALA A 34 4.26 -0.74 7.06
C ALA A 34 4.24 -2.26 7.00
N LEU A 35 4.33 -2.83 5.80
CA LEU A 35 4.38 -4.29 5.64
C LEU A 35 5.64 -4.88 6.27
N GLY A 36 6.77 -4.20 6.13
CA GLY A 36 8.02 -4.63 6.76
C GLY A 36 7.92 -4.64 8.28
N GLU A 37 7.31 -3.63 8.87
CA GLU A 37 7.11 -3.58 10.32
C GLU A 37 6.17 -4.66 10.81
N LEU A 38 5.07 -4.90 10.12
CA LEU A 38 4.14 -5.97 10.46
C LEU A 38 4.83 -7.33 10.40
N GLN A 39 5.64 -7.55 9.39
CA GLN A 39 6.39 -8.80 9.27
C GLN A 39 7.38 -8.97 10.43
N ARG A 40 8.13 -7.93 10.78
CA ARG A 40 9.09 -7.98 11.89
C ARG A 40 8.41 -8.20 13.24
N SER A 41 7.23 -7.67 13.43
CA SER A 41 6.48 -7.83 14.68
C SER A 41 5.82 -9.20 14.83
N GLY A 42 5.88 -10.03 13.79
CA GLY A 42 5.24 -11.34 13.79
C GLY A 42 3.73 -11.26 13.67
N ALA A 43 3.21 -10.19 13.06
CA ALA A 43 1.79 -10.03 12.84
C ALA A 43 1.21 -11.19 12.01
N GLY A 44 -0.03 -11.56 12.32
CA GLY A 44 -0.71 -12.68 11.66
C GLY A 44 -1.34 -12.30 10.32
N ALA A 45 -2.63 -12.62 10.16
CA ALA A 45 -3.35 -12.34 8.93
C ALA A 45 -3.46 -10.84 8.67
N LEU A 46 -3.49 -10.49 7.40
CA LEU A 46 -3.55 -9.11 6.92
C LEU A 46 -4.77 -8.90 6.04
N VAL A 47 -5.53 -7.87 6.33
CA VAL A 47 -6.59 -7.38 5.44
C VAL A 47 -6.16 -6.01 4.93
N VAL A 48 -6.18 -5.82 3.63
CA VAL A 48 -5.91 -4.53 3.00
C VAL A 48 -7.21 -3.97 2.46
N THR A 49 -7.52 -2.73 2.82
CA THR A 49 -8.72 -2.05 2.36
C THR A 49 -8.44 -0.58 2.08
N GLY A 50 -9.43 0.12 1.54
CA GLY A 50 -9.34 1.55 1.29
C GLY A 50 -10.36 2.33 2.09
N ALA A 51 -9.97 3.49 2.57
CA ALA A 51 -10.90 4.41 3.22
C ALA A 51 -11.80 5.07 2.16
N GLY A 52 -13.03 5.36 2.55
CA GLY A 52 -13.99 5.99 1.67
C GLY A 52 -14.61 4.99 0.69
N ARG A 53 -14.90 5.45 -0.51
CA ARG A 53 -15.64 4.66 -1.51
C ARG A 53 -14.77 3.81 -2.41
N ALA A 54 -13.48 4.13 -2.50
CA ALA A 54 -12.57 3.43 -3.41
C ALA A 54 -11.57 2.60 -2.62
N PHE A 55 -11.30 1.41 -3.10
CA PHE A 55 -10.16 0.63 -2.63
C PHE A 55 -8.87 1.32 -3.05
N SER A 56 -8.64 1.41 -4.35
CA SER A 56 -7.56 2.18 -4.96
C SER A 56 -7.84 2.33 -6.45
N ALA A 57 -7.60 3.52 -6.98
CA ALA A 57 -7.70 3.75 -8.42
C ALA A 57 -6.46 3.28 -9.19
N GLY A 58 -5.47 2.75 -8.50
CA GLY A 58 -4.20 2.37 -9.10
C GLY A 58 -3.21 3.52 -9.13
N VAL A 59 -2.23 3.44 -10.01
CA VAL A 59 -1.17 4.45 -10.12
C VAL A 59 -1.75 5.83 -10.42
N ASP A 60 -1.21 6.85 -9.75
CA ASP A 60 -1.60 8.25 -9.96
C ASP A 60 -1.06 8.75 -11.31
N LEU A 61 -1.90 8.64 -12.34
CA LEU A 61 -1.51 8.98 -13.70
C LEU A 61 -1.22 10.47 -13.86
N ASN A 62 -1.84 11.34 -13.07
CA ASN A 62 -1.54 12.76 -13.11
C ASN A 62 -0.10 13.03 -12.68
N ARG A 63 0.36 12.35 -11.64
CA ARG A 63 1.75 12.46 -11.19
C ARG A 63 2.73 11.94 -12.23
N VAL A 64 2.38 10.86 -12.93
CA VAL A 64 3.20 10.31 -14.02
C VAL A 64 3.34 11.30 -15.15
N VAL A 65 2.24 11.88 -15.60
CA VAL A 65 2.24 12.85 -16.71
C VAL A 65 3.02 14.12 -16.32
N GLU A 66 2.76 14.67 -15.15
CA GLU A 66 3.40 15.90 -14.69
C GLU A 66 4.89 15.71 -14.39
N GLY A 67 5.25 14.57 -13.81
CA GLY A 67 6.61 14.30 -13.36
C GLY A 67 7.55 13.79 -14.45
N GLY A 68 7.01 13.27 -15.54
CA GLY A 68 7.80 12.75 -16.62
C GLY A 68 8.69 11.57 -16.24
N ALA A 69 9.80 11.42 -16.98
CA ALA A 69 10.72 10.30 -16.79
C ALA A 69 11.34 10.26 -15.39
N GLY A 70 11.65 11.43 -14.81
CA GLY A 70 12.24 11.51 -13.48
C GLY A 70 11.33 10.93 -12.43
N TYR A 71 10.04 11.18 -12.50
CA TYR A 71 9.07 10.60 -11.57
C TYR A 71 8.92 9.10 -11.80
N THR A 72 8.81 8.68 -13.06
CA THR A 72 8.65 7.28 -13.42
C THR A 72 9.84 6.45 -12.94
N ASP A 73 11.05 6.99 -13.01
CA ASP A 73 12.26 6.32 -12.53
C ASP A 73 12.21 6.04 -11.03
N ARG A 74 11.46 6.83 -10.27
CA ARG A 74 11.23 6.59 -8.83
C ARG A 74 10.01 5.72 -8.57
N LEU A 75 8.99 5.87 -9.40
CA LEU A 75 7.71 5.16 -9.23
C LEU A 75 7.85 3.66 -9.46
N ILE A 76 8.53 3.26 -10.53
CA ILE A 76 8.63 1.84 -10.89
C ILE A 76 9.32 1.01 -9.79
N PRO A 77 10.48 1.43 -9.25
CA PRO A 77 11.06 0.69 -8.12
C PRO A 77 10.17 0.67 -6.88
N ALA A 78 9.51 1.78 -6.57
CA ALA A 78 8.62 1.85 -5.41
C ALA A 78 7.43 0.89 -5.56
N LEU A 79 6.88 0.79 -6.76
CA LEU A 79 5.80 -0.12 -7.10
C LEU A 79 6.23 -1.58 -6.97
N SER A 80 7.40 -1.92 -7.52
CA SER A 80 7.98 -3.26 -7.42
C SER A 80 8.23 -3.66 -5.97
N GLU A 81 8.79 -2.77 -5.17
CA GLU A 81 9.06 -3.04 -3.76
C GLU A 81 7.78 -3.28 -2.97
N ALA A 82 6.74 -2.49 -3.22
CA ALA A 82 5.46 -2.66 -2.54
C ALA A 82 4.79 -3.98 -2.90
N PHE A 83 4.80 -4.34 -4.17
CA PHE A 83 4.23 -5.61 -4.63
C PHE A 83 5.01 -6.80 -4.08
N GLU A 84 6.34 -6.71 -4.06
CA GLU A 84 7.17 -7.75 -3.48
C GLU A 84 6.91 -7.91 -1.99
N ALA A 85 6.81 -6.81 -1.25
CA ALA A 85 6.51 -6.84 0.18
C ALA A 85 5.15 -7.48 0.44
N MET A 86 4.16 -7.19 -0.40
CA MET A 86 2.83 -7.80 -0.29
C MET A 86 2.88 -9.29 -0.59
N PHE A 87 3.56 -9.67 -1.67
CA PHE A 87 3.69 -11.07 -2.09
C PHE A 87 4.44 -11.91 -1.05
N CYS A 88 5.48 -11.33 -0.44
CA CYS A 88 6.31 -12.04 0.53
C CYS A 88 5.79 -11.97 1.97
N TYR A 89 4.67 -11.30 2.20
CA TYR A 89 4.08 -11.25 3.54
C TYR A 89 3.75 -12.66 4.02
N PRO A 90 4.26 -13.09 5.20
CA PRO A 90 4.21 -14.50 5.59
C PRO A 90 2.83 -15.01 6.01
N GLY A 91 1.91 -14.13 6.35
CA GLY A 91 0.56 -14.54 6.76
C GLY A 91 -0.45 -14.52 5.61
N PRO A 92 -1.66 -15.00 5.84
CA PRO A 92 -2.75 -14.84 4.87
C PRO A 92 -3.03 -13.37 4.60
N THR A 93 -3.25 -13.02 3.34
CA THR A 93 -3.55 -11.64 2.93
C THR A 93 -4.84 -11.63 2.12
N VAL A 94 -5.75 -10.75 2.51
CA VAL A 94 -7.06 -10.57 1.86
C VAL A 94 -7.23 -9.11 1.48
N ALA A 95 -7.69 -8.86 0.26
CA ALA A 95 -8.09 -7.54 -0.18
C ALA A 95 -9.60 -7.37 0.03
N ALA A 96 -9.98 -6.39 0.82
CA ALA A 96 -11.38 -6.02 1.02
C ALA A 96 -11.69 -4.82 0.14
N ILE A 97 -12.21 -5.10 -1.04
CA ILE A 97 -12.45 -4.11 -2.09
C ILE A 97 -13.81 -3.43 -1.90
#